data_272250fbe48690f7c3ab10d6c5e419d5
#
_entry.id   272250fbe48690f7c3ab10d6c5e419d5
#
_cell.length_a   1.000
_cell.length_b   1.000
_cell.length_c   1.000
_cell.angle_alpha   90.00
_cell.angle_beta   90.00
_cell.angle_gamma   90.00
#
_symmetry.space_group_name_H-M   'P 1'
#
loop_
_entity.id
_entity.type
_entity.pdbx_description
1 polymer ?
#
loop_
_entity_poly.entity_id
_entity_poly.type
_entity_poly.pdbx_seq_one_letter_code
_entity_poly.pdbx_strand_id
1 'polypeptide(L)'
;GVHLLSFEMSPEREDLDSKQLRARIHSVRAQADETRQLIAAMHAKQVAATPAPVPLPRRRPPPLVKRMRADASKLTTVVLAVMAHDREMSLRDCLRAVLTSRGAKQLLRVGVSMDAPYAYAALRAEAQNAARAYDVRIDCWEHAYNARPRTPRVFAGSPESKISEHVYKALVEGFRVDGARYVILLEDDLRAASDFFSVFSVGVQLLETDESLWCVSAWNDNAGVAGAHGWRV
;
A
#
# COMPACT_ATOMS: atom_id res chain seq x y z
N GLY A 1 -22.23 5.67 -49.73
CA GLY A 1 -23.39 4.89 -49.34
C GLY A 1 -23.12 4.22 -48.00
N VAL A 2 -23.79 4.68 -46.94
CA VAL A 2 -23.75 4.09 -45.62
C VAL A 2 -24.89 3.08 -45.57
N HIS A 3 -24.61 1.81 -45.54
CA HIS A 3 -25.60 0.77 -45.30
C HIS A 3 -25.77 0.57 -43.78
N LEU A 4 -26.91 1.02 -43.25
CA LEU A 4 -27.38 0.62 -41.92
C LEU A 4 -27.95 -0.81 -42.03
N LEU A 5 -27.26 -1.78 -41.50
CA LEU A 5 -27.81 -3.10 -41.27
C LEU A 5 -28.53 -3.08 -39.91
N SER A 6 -29.85 -3.02 -39.95
CA SER A 6 -30.70 -3.28 -38.79
C SER A 6 -30.72 -4.79 -38.53
N PHE A 7 -30.08 -5.23 -37.47
CA PHE A 7 -30.26 -6.58 -36.94
C PHE A 7 -31.47 -6.59 -36.03
N GLU A 8 -32.61 -7.06 -36.55
CA GLU A 8 -33.74 -7.45 -35.69
C GLU A 8 -33.35 -8.77 -34.99
N MET A 9 -32.99 -8.68 -33.73
CA MET A 9 -32.85 -9.88 -32.89
C MET A 9 -34.26 -10.41 -32.55
N SER A 10 -34.55 -11.65 -32.87
CA SER A 10 -35.80 -12.30 -32.53
C SER A 10 -35.93 -12.40 -31.01
N PRO A 11 -37.13 -12.16 -30.43
CA PRO A 11 -37.32 -12.20 -28.93
C PRO A 11 -37.00 -13.55 -28.32
N GLU A 12 -37.00 -14.64 -29.08
CA GLU A 12 -36.59 -15.99 -28.60
C GLU A 12 -35.09 -16.12 -28.32
N ARG A 13 -34.23 -15.38 -29.02
CA ARG A 13 -32.77 -15.37 -28.76
C ARG A 13 -32.41 -14.58 -27.49
N GLU A 14 -33.11 -13.48 -27.20
CA GLU A 14 -32.89 -12.71 -25.96
C GLU A 14 -33.27 -13.52 -24.70
N ASP A 15 -34.33 -14.36 -24.78
CA ASP A 15 -34.74 -15.17 -23.61
C ASP A 15 -33.77 -16.35 -23.38
N LEU A 16 -33.20 -16.93 -24.43
CA LEU A 16 -32.22 -18.01 -24.33
C LEU A 16 -30.89 -17.50 -23.73
N ASP A 17 -30.42 -16.32 -24.15
CA ASP A 17 -29.20 -15.68 -23.62
C ASP A 17 -29.37 -15.28 -22.15
N SER A 18 -30.54 -14.76 -21.78
CA SER A 18 -30.84 -14.38 -20.41
C SER A 18 -30.90 -15.57 -19.47
N LYS A 19 -31.42 -16.71 -19.91
CA LYS A 19 -31.43 -17.97 -19.14
C LYS A 19 -30.03 -18.54 -18.97
N GLN A 20 -29.22 -18.54 -20.01
CA GLN A 20 -27.83 -18.98 -19.95
C GLN A 20 -26.98 -18.09 -19.03
N LEU A 21 -27.18 -16.78 -19.10
CA LEU A 21 -26.50 -15.82 -18.25
C LEU A 21 -26.88 -16.02 -16.77
N ARG A 22 -28.17 -16.21 -16.46
CA ARG A 22 -28.65 -16.49 -15.10
C ARG A 22 -28.07 -17.80 -14.56
N ALA A 23 -28.03 -18.88 -15.37
CA ALA A 23 -27.43 -20.14 -14.99
C ALA A 23 -25.91 -19.99 -14.68
N ARG A 24 -25.20 -19.19 -15.50
CA ARG A 24 -23.78 -18.90 -15.29
C ARG A 24 -23.52 -18.07 -14.03
N ILE A 25 -24.35 -17.08 -13.76
CA ILE A 25 -24.30 -16.29 -12.51
C ILE A 25 -24.56 -17.21 -11.29
N HIS A 26 -25.51 -18.12 -11.39
CA HIS A 26 -25.80 -19.08 -10.32
C HIS A 26 -24.64 -20.02 -10.05
N SER A 27 -23.99 -20.54 -11.11
CA SER A 27 -22.82 -21.39 -11.02
C SER A 27 -21.62 -20.66 -10.38
N VAL A 28 -21.36 -19.40 -10.80
CA VAL A 28 -20.28 -18.59 -10.23
C VAL A 28 -20.52 -18.28 -8.76
N ARG A 29 -21.77 -17.99 -8.37
CA ARG A 29 -22.14 -17.79 -6.95
C ARG A 29 -21.92 -19.05 -6.11
N ALA A 30 -22.33 -20.20 -6.61
CA ALA A 30 -22.12 -21.47 -5.92
C ALA A 30 -20.64 -21.79 -5.71
N GLN A 31 -19.77 -21.56 -6.74
CA GLN A 31 -18.33 -21.71 -6.63
C GLN A 31 -17.71 -20.73 -5.64
N ALA A 32 -18.19 -19.48 -5.61
CA ALA A 32 -17.72 -18.49 -4.65
C ALA A 32 -18.06 -18.86 -3.20
N ASP A 33 -19.24 -19.42 -2.97
CA ASP A 33 -19.67 -19.88 -1.64
C ASP A 33 -18.90 -21.12 -1.18
N GLU A 34 -18.64 -22.07 -2.09
CA GLU A 34 -17.78 -23.22 -1.82
C GLU A 34 -16.34 -22.79 -1.47
N THR A 35 -15.78 -21.84 -2.22
CA THR A 35 -14.46 -21.28 -1.94
C THR A 35 -14.42 -20.60 -0.57
N ARG A 36 -15.45 -19.82 -0.19
CA ARG A 36 -15.54 -19.20 1.13
C ARG A 36 -15.58 -20.24 2.25
N GLN A 37 -16.33 -21.34 2.06
CA GLN A 37 -16.39 -22.42 3.04
C GLN A 37 -15.02 -23.12 3.18
N LEU A 38 -14.32 -23.32 2.07
CA LEU A 38 -12.98 -23.91 2.08
C LEU A 38 -11.97 -23.03 2.82
N ILE A 39 -11.99 -21.72 2.56
CA ILE A 39 -11.16 -20.73 3.26
C ILE A 39 -11.48 -20.72 4.76
N ALA A 40 -12.76 -20.74 5.14
CA ALA A 40 -13.17 -20.78 6.54
C ALA A 40 -12.71 -22.07 7.24
N ALA A 41 -12.80 -23.22 6.56
CA ALA A 41 -12.31 -24.50 7.07
C ALA A 41 -10.79 -24.52 7.21
N MET A 42 -10.06 -23.94 6.26
CA MET A 42 -8.60 -23.80 6.35
C MET A 42 -8.19 -22.89 7.51
N HIS A 43 -8.85 -21.75 7.71
CA HIS A 43 -8.62 -20.86 8.84
C HIS A 43 -8.92 -21.55 10.18
N ALA A 44 -10.02 -22.29 10.28
CA ALA A 44 -10.37 -23.05 11.49
C ALA A 44 -9.30 -24.12 11.81
N LYS A 45 -8.79 -24.83 10.80
CA LYS A 45 -7.67 -25.77 10.96
C LYS A 45 -6.37 -25.07 11.39
N GLN A 46 -6.07 -23.92 10.82
CA GLN A 46 -4.87 -23.16 11.14
C GLN A 46 -4.92 -22.62 12.58
N VAL A 47 -6.09 -22.13 13.03
CA VAL A 47 -6.31 -21.70 14.40
C VAL A 47 -6.21 -22.87 15.38
N ALA A 48 -6.75 -24.04 15.04
CA ALA A 48 -6.69 -25.23 15.87
C ALA A 48 -5.28 -25.85 15.93
N ALA A 49 -4.47 -25.69 14.89
CA ALA A 49 -3.08 -26.18 14.82
C ALA A 49 -2.06 -25.19 15.41
N THR A 50 -2.47 -23.95 15.71
CA THR A 50 -1.59 -22.98 16.34
C THR A 50 -1.46 -23.34 17.81
N PRO A 51 -0.27 -23.76 18.31
CA PRO A 51 -0.08 -23.99 19.73
C PRO A 51 -0.47 -22.72 20.47
N ALA A 52 -1.13 -22.88 21.63
CA ALA A 52 -1.49 -21.73 22.46
C ALA A 52 -0.28 -20.78 22.56
N PRO A 53 -0.47 -19.49 22.32
CA PRO A 53 0.64 -18.56 22.32
C PRO A 53 1.39 -18.70 23.64
N VAL A 54 2.63 -19.16 23.56
CA VAL A 54 3.53 -19.17 24.73
C VAL A 54 3.48 -17.74 25.26
N PRO A 55 3.10 -17.50 26.53
CA PRO A 55 3.09 -16.16 27.07
C PRO A 55 4.49 -15.60 26.91
N LEU A 56 4.65 -14.70 25.93
CA LEU A 56 5.90 -13.96 25.79
C LEU A 56 6.16 -13.32 27.16
N PRO A 57 7.35 -13.48 27.73
CA PRO A 57 7.69 -12.82 28.98
C PRO A 57 7.30 -11.35 28.80
N ARG A 58 6.43 -10.84 29.68
CA ARG A 58 6.00 -9.44 29.64
C ARG A 58 7.26 -8.60 29.75
N ARG A 59 7.88 -8.28 28.62
CA ARG A 59 8.96 -7.29 28.57
C ARG A 59 8.31 -6.02 29.08
N ARG A 60 8.75 -5.54 30.25
CA ARG A 60 8.42 -4.17 30.66
C ARG A 60 8.80 -3.27 29.50
N PRO A 61 7.88 -2.43 28.99
CA PRO A 61 8.26 -1.47 27.96
C PRO A 61 9.49 -0.72 28.45
N PRO A 62 10.52 -0.60 27.64
CA PRO A 62 11.73 0.11 28.04
C PRO A 62 11.31 1.50 28.55
N PRO A 63 11.88 1.97 29.65
CA PRO A 63 11.48 3.26 30.27
C PRO A 63 11.64 4.47 29.34
N LEU A 64 12.30 4.31 28.21
CA LEU A 64 12.57 5.33 27.19
C LEU A 64 11.32 5.85 26.43
N VAL A 65 10.27 5.03 26.27
CA VAL A 65 9.08 5.44 25.49
C VAL A 65 8.28 6.55 26.18
N LYS A 66 8.50 6.82 27.43
CA LYS A 66 7.67 7.76 28.21
C LYS A 66 7.79 9.24 27.84
N ARG A 67 8.72 9.69 26.99
CA ARG A 67 8.95 11.12 26.72
C ARG A 67 9.51 11.48 25.35
N MET A 68 9.43 10.62 24.34
CA MET A 68 9.85 11.01 23.01
C MET A 68 8.85 12.05 22.46
N ARG A 69 9.37 13.21 22.04
CA ARG A 69 8.61 14.25 21.40
C ARG A 69 8.91 14.25 19.91
N ALA A 70 7.93 14.67 19.11
CA ALA A 70 8.14 14.87 17.68
C ALA A 70 9.27 15.87 17.46
N ASP A 71 10.26 15.49 16.66
CA ASP A 71 11.40 16.29 16.28
C ASP A 71 11.55 16.28 14.75
N ALA A 72 11.15 17.37 14.14
CA ALA A 72 11.17 17.51 12.68
C ALA A 72 12.58 17.41 12.07
N SER A 73 13.65 17.67 12.86
CA SER A 73 15.03 17.51 12.38
C SER A 73 15.37 16.07 12.03
N LYS A 74 14.67 15.09 12.62
CA LYS A 74 14.82 13.67 12.31
C LYS A 74 14.35 13.29 10.91
N LEU A 75 13.54 14.14 10.29
CA LEU A 75 13.03 13.90 8.93
C LEU A 75 14.04 14.27 7.83
N THR A 76 15.12 14.97 8.15
CA THR A 76 16.12 15.41 7.18
C THR A 76 16.94 14.28 6.53
N THR A 77 16.84 13.06 7.06
CA THR A 77 17.43 11.83 6.51
C THR A 77 16.37 10.83 6.04
N VAL A 78 15.12 11.27 5.95
CA VAL A 78 13.97 10.43 5.60
C VAL A 78 13.54 10.71 4.16
N VAL A 79 13.37 9.68 3.37
CA VAL A 79 12.74 9.72 2.05
C VAL A 79 11.32 9.20 2.17
N LEU A 80 10.35 9.93 1.62
CA LEU A 80 8.98 9.43 1.43
C LEU A 80 8.89 8.81 0.04
N ALA A 81 8.53 7.54 -0.05
CA ALA A 81 8.23 6.82 -1.28
C ALA A 81 6.73 6.55 -1.36
N VAL A 82 6.03 7.27 -2.24
CA VAL A 82 4.61 7.03 -2.53
C VAL A 82 4.53 6.00 -3.66
N MET A 83 3.91 4.86 -3.38
CA MET A 83 3.71 3.79 -4.37
C MET A 83 2.40 4.02 -5.12
N ALA A 84 2.49 4.17 -6.44
CA ALA A 84 1.36 4.43 -7.32
C ALA A 84 1.31 3.41 -8.47
N HIS A 85 0.12 2.92 -8.79
CA HIS A 85 -0.09 1.99 -9.89
C HIS A 85 -0.71 2.70 -11.10
N ASP A 86 -2.03 2.97 -11.09
CA ASP A 86 -2.75 3.57 -12.22
C ASP A 86 -3.86 4.54 -11.79
N ARG A 87 -3.90 4.95 -10.52
CA ARG A 87 -4.95 5.76 -9.93
C ARG A 87 -4.51 7.22 -9.74
N GLU A 88 -4.59 8.02 -10.79
CA GLU A 88 -4.17 9.43 -10.80
C GLU A 88 -4.84 10.27 -9.71
N MET A 89 -6.15 10.11 -9.54
CA MET A 89 -6.92 10.86 -8.54
C MET A 89 -6.51 10.50 -7.12
N SER A 90 -6.26 9.21 -6.85
CA SER A 90 -5.76 8.74 -5.57
C SER A 90 -4.40 9.30 -5.26
N LEU A 91 -3.47 9.25 -6.23
CA LEU A 91 -2.12 9.82 -6.09
C LEU A 91 -2.19 11.33 -5.81
N ARG A 92 -3.04 12.08 -6.54
CA ARG A 92 -3.26 13.51 -6.31
C ARG A 92 -3.70 13.80 -4.87
N ASP A 93 -4.72 13.05 -4.38
CA ASP A 93 -5.28 13.24 -3.04
C ASP A 93 -4.28 12.84 -1.96
N CYS A 94 -3.53 11.75 -2.16
CA CYS A 94 -2.46 11.31 -1.28
C CYS A 94 -1.34 12.37 -1.19
N LEU A 95 -0.81 12.82 -2.32
CA LEU A 95 0.23 13.86 -2.36
C LEU A 95 -0.25 15.16 -1.70
N ARG A 96 -1.49 15.59 -1.96
CA ARG A 96 -2.07 16.74 -1.28
C ARG A 96 -2.10 16.56 0.22
N ALA A 97 -2.60 15.43 0.72
CA ALA A 97 -2.71 15.18 2.15
C ALA A 97 -1.33 15.15 2.82
N VAL A 98 -0.37 14.44 2.24
CA VAL A 98 0.96 14.29 2.82
C VAL A 98 1.78 15.57 2.76
N LEU A 99 1.75 16.30 1.64
CA LEU A 99 2.55 17.52 1.46
C LEU A 99 2.02 18.72 2.24
N THR A 100 0.74 18.70 2.64
CA THR A 100 0.17 19.71 3.57
C THR A 100 0.36 19.35 5.04
N SER A 101 0.80 18.12 5.35
CA SER A 101 1.05 17.68 6.73
C SER A 101 2.26 18.41 7.33
N ARG A 102 2.19 18.66 8.64
CA ARG A 102 3.31 19.29 9.38
C ARG A 102 4.56 18.41 9.28
N GLY A 103 5.68 18.98 8.84
CA GLY A 103 6.95 18.26 8.70
C GLY A 103 7.28 17.83 7.28
N ALA A 104 6.38 17.94 6.32
CA ALA A 104 6.62 17.56 4.94
C ALA A 104 7.86 18.24 4.32
N LYS A 105 8.08 19.53 4.64
CA LYS A 105 9.21 20.33 4.12
C LYS A 105 10.56 19.94 4.72
N GLN A 106 10.60 19.14 5.76
CA GLN A 106 11.83 18.65 6.39
C GLN A 106 12.30 17.32 5.80
N LEU A 107 11.50 16.66 4.96
CA LEU A 107 11.92 15.43 4.30
C LEU A 107 13.15 15.66 3.42
N LEU A 108 14.05 14.69 3.42
CA LEU A 108 15.19 14.68 2.51
C LEU A 108 14.72 14.68 1.05
N ARG A 109 13.73 13.86 0.73
CA ARG A 109 13.19 13.71 -0.61
C ARG A 109 11.79 13.10 -0.58
N VAL A 110 11.01 13.43 -1.60
CA VAL A 110 9.77 12.72 -1.95
C VAL A 110 9.98 12.03 -3.29
N GLY A 111 9.63 10.75 -3.38
CA GLY A 111 9.62 9.97 -4.61
C GLY A 111 8.25 9.39 -4.87
N VAL A 112 7.85 9.30 -6.14
CA VAL A 112 6.69 8.55 -6.61
C VAL A 112 7.19 7.34 -7.37
N SER A 113 6.95 6.17 -6.80
CA SER A 113 7.30 4.87 -7.36
C SER A 113 6.13 4.36 -8.19
N MET A 114 6.34 4.13 -9.49
CA MET A 114 5.29 3.80 -10.47
C MET A 114 5.59 2.47 -11.13
N ASP A 115 4.63 1.55 -11.17
CA ASP A 115 4.82 0.21 -11.74
C ASP A 115 3.87 -0.13 -12.90
N ALA A 116 3.01 0.81 -13.33
CA ALA A 116 2.10 0.67 -14.47
C ALA A 116 2.59 1.49 -15.67
N PRO A 117 3.29 0.90 -16.65
CA PRO A 117 3.86 1.66 -17.78
C PRO A 117 2.86 2.48 -18.57
N TYR A 118 1.63 2.01 -18.69
CA TYR A 118 0.56 2.72 -19.41
C TYR A 118 0.05 3.97 -18.67
N ALA A 119 0.32 4.09 -17.36
CA ALA A 119 -0.10 5.22 -16.53
C ALA A 119 1.03 6.21 -16.23
N TYR A 120 2.29 5.94 -16.59
CA TYR A 120 3.44 6.77 -16.21
C TYR A 120 3.28 8.25 -16.58
N ALA A 121 2.78 8.55 -17.77
CA ALA A 121 2.64 9.95 -18.22
C ALA A 121 1.67 10.72 -17.32
N ALA A 122 0.55 10.13 -16.96
CA ALA A 122 -0.48 10.73 -16.13
C ALA A 122 -0.01 10.86 -14.66
N LEU A 123 0.54 9.80 -14.08
CA LEU A 123 1.08 9.82 -12.71
C LEU A 123 2.24 10.83 -12.57
N ARG A 124 3.12 10.92 -13.58
CA ARG A 124 4.18 11.91 -13.61
C ARG A 124 3.64 13.34 -13.68
N ALA A 125 2.59 13.57 -14.46
CA ALA A 125 1.94 14.88 -14.51
C ALA A 125 1.38 15.30 -13.15
N GLU A 126 0.74 14.37 -12.41
CA GLU A 126 0.26 14.64 -11.05
C GLU A 126 1.40 14.92 -10.06
N ALA A 127 2.48 14.15 -10.11
CA ALA A 127 3.67 14.40 -9.30
C ALA A 127 4.28 15.79 -9.57
N GLN A 128 4.38 16.19 -10.85
CA GLN A 128 4.87 17.51 -11.24
C GLN A 128 3.93 18.64 -10.83
N ASN A 129 2.61 18.43 -10.91
CA ASN A 129 1.62 19.39 -10.43
C ASN A 129 1.76 19.61 -8.92
N ALA A 130 1.89 18.52 -8.16
CA ALA A 130 2.12 18.58 -6.72
C ALA A 130 3.46 19.26 -6.40
N ALA A 131 4.55 18.94 -7.10
CA ALA A 131 5.86 19.56 -6.92
C ALA A 131 5.78 21.08 -7.05
N ARG A 132 5.08 21.58 -8.08
CA ARG A 132 4.87 23.03 -8.28
C ARG A 132 3.95 23.66 -7.25
N ALA A 133 2.85 22.97 -6.91
CA ALA A 133 1.85 23.52 -5.99
C ALA A 133 2.36 23.68 -4.55
N TYR A 134 3.25 22.77 -4.12
CA TYR A 134 3.76 22.72 -2.74
C TYR A 134 5.22 23.15 -2.59
N ASP A 135 5.85 23.57 -3.68
CA ASP A 135 7.26 23.96 -3.71
C ASP A 135 8.18 22.90 -3.09
N VAL A 136 8.06 21.65 -3.59
CA VAL A 136 8.86 20.51 -3.17
C VAL A 136 9.43 19.78 -4.37
N ARG A 137 10.60 19.19 -4.20
CA ARG A 137 11.15 18.30 -5.23
C ARG A 137 10.56 16.92 -5.10
N ILE A 138 9.95 16.43 -6.19
CA ILE A 138 9.42 15.06 -6.31
C ILE A 138 10.15 14.36 -7.44
N ASP A 139 10.80 13.23 -7.14
CA ASP A 139 11.40 12.34 -8.11
C ASP A 139 10.38 11.28 -8.56
N CYS A 140 10.41 10.90 -9.83
CA CYS A 140 9.54 9.84 -10.37
C CYS A 140 10.40 8.61 -10.69
N TRP A 141 10.08 7.48 -10.08
CA TRP A 141 10.76 6.21 -10.27
C TRP A 141 9.88 5.24 -11.04
N GLU A 142 10.26 4.92 -12.27
CA GLU A 142 9.51 4.04 -13.16
C GLU A 142 10.06 2.61 -13.11
N HIS A 143 9.19 1.65 -12.88
CA HIS A 143 9.56 0.25 -12.72
C HIS A 143 8.85 -0.61 -13.75
N ALA A 144 9.53 -0.95 -14.84
CA ALA A 144 9.03 -2.00 -15.71
C ALA A 144 9.08 -3.36 -14.99
N TYR A 145 8.01 -4.16 -15.12
CA TYR A 145 8.03 -5.55 -14.67
C TYR A 145 9.09 -6.31 -15.46
N ASN A 146 10.07 -6.88 -14.77
CA ASN A 146 10.95 -7.84 -15.40
C ASN A 146 10.22 -9.18 -15.57
N ALA A 147 10.25 -9.73 -16.78
CA ALA A 147 9.70 -11.06 -17.09
C ALA A 147 10.40 -12.22 -16.32
N ARG A 148 11.42 -11.91 -15.52
CA ARG A 148 12.12 -12.87 -14.65
C ARG A 148 11.94 -12.46 -13.19
N PRO A 149 10.85 -12.90 -12.52
CA PRO A 149 10.64 -12.60 -11.12
C PRO A 149 11.75 -13.28 -10.29
N ARG A 150 12.25 -12.57 -9.27
CA ARG A 150 13.17 -13.13 -8.27
C ARG A 150 12.47 -14.13 -7.33
N THR A 151 11.15 -14.20 -7.38
CA THR A 151 10.31 -15.11 -6.60
C THR A 151 10.26 -16.51 -7.21
N PRO A 152 10.08 -17.57 -6.42
CA PRO A 152 9.88 -18.91 -6.92
C PRO A 152 8.77 -18.93 -8.00
N ARG A 153 8.94 -19.76 -9.04
CA ARG A 153 8.02 -19.86 -10.20
C ARG A 153 6.55 -20.03 -9.83
N VAL A 154 6.25 -20.57 -8.66
CA VAL A 154 4.88 -20.79 -8.15
C VAL A 154 4.11 -19.49 -7.93
N PHE A 155 4.81 -18.38 -7.63
CA PHE A 155 4.19 -17.06 -7.38
C PHE A 155 4.47 -16.05 -8.50
N ALA A 156 5.19 -16.45 -9.53
CA ALA A 156 5.55 -15.56 -10.63
C ALA A 156 4.30 -15.05 -11.35
N GLY A 157 4.07 -13.74 -11.28
CA GLY A 157 2.94 -13.06 -11.93
C GLY A 157 1.66 -12.97 -11.10
N SER A 158 1.64 -13.49 -9.87
CA SER A 158 0.51 -13.23 -8.96
C SER A 158 0.47 -11.75 -8.54
N PRO A 159 -0.71 -11.21 -8.17
CA PRO A 159 -0.83 -9.85 -7.66
C PRO A 159 0.12 -9.58 -6.48
N GLU A 160 0.26 -10.53 -5.56
CA GLU A 160 1.11 -10.43 -4.37
C GLU A 160 2.60 -10.33 -4.74
N SER A 161 3.04 -11.08 -5.76
CA SER A 161 4.43 -11.01 -6.23
C SER A 161 4.74 -9.66 -6.88
N LYS A 162 3.76 -9.07 -7.58
CA LYS A 162 3.89 -7.74 -8.18
C LYS A 162 4.00 -6.65 -7.11
N ILE A 163 3.14 -6.70 -6.10
CA ILE A 163 3.19 -5.77 -4.96
C ILE A 163 4.54 -5.89 -4.25
N SER A 164 4.99 -7.10 -3.95
CA SER A 164 6.28 -7.34 -3.29
C SER A 164 7.47 -6.81 -4.11
N GLU A 165 7.43 -6.96 -5.45
CA GLU A 165 8.45 -6.41 -6.33
C GLU A 165 8.41 -4.88 -6.37
N HIS A 166 7.20 -4.28 -6.37
CA HIS A 166 7.03 -2.84 -6.32
C HIS A 166 7.58 -2.25 -5.01
N VAL A 167 7.22 -2.85 -3.86
CA VAL A 167 7.76 -2.48 -2.54
C VAL A 167 9.29 -2.55 -2.54
N TYR A 168 9.86 -3.65 -3.03
CA TYR A 168 11.32 -3.80 -3.11
C TYR A 168 11.97 -2.67 -3.94
N LYS A 169 11.42 -2.37 -5.12
CA LYS A 169 11.96 -1.32 -5.99
C LYS A 169 11.82 0.06 -5.37
N ALA A 170 10.68 0.36 -4.75
CA ALA A 170 10.47 1.63 -4.05
C ALA A 170 11.48 1.84 -2.91
N LEU A 171 11.77 0.78 -2.14
CA LEU A 171 12.80 0.82 -1.09
C LEU A 171 14.19 1.03 -1.68
N VAL A 172 14.54 0.30 -2.76
CA VAL A 172 15.85 0.43 -3.41
C VAL A 172 16.07 1.85 -3.92
N GLU A 173 15.10 2.45 -4.61
CA GLU A 173 15.22 3.82 -5.08
C GLU A 173 15.25 4.83 -3.93
N GLY A 174 14.44 4.62 -2.89
CA GLY A 174 14.47 5.46 -1.70
C GLY A 174 15.82 5.49 -1.00
N PHE A 175 16.45 4.32 -0.82
CA PHE A 175 17.78 4.23 -0.19
C PHE A 175 18.93 4.62 -1.12
N ARG A 176 18.71 4.76 -2.44
CA ARG A 176 19.69 5.33 -3.38
C ARG A 176 19.81 6.84 -3.29
N VAL A 177 18.83 7.51 -2.69
CA VAL A 177 18.91 8.96 -2.46
C VAL A 177 20.07 9.23 -1.51
N ASP A 178 20.99 10.08 -1.92
CA ASP A 178 22.17 10.44 -1.10
C ASP A 178 21.72 11.07 0.24
N GLY A 179 22.28 10.56 1.33
CA GLY A 179 21.93 10.94 2.70
C GLY A 179 20.69 10.24 3.27
N ALA A 180 20.01 9.36 2.51
CA ALA A 180 18.85 8.61 3.01
C ALA A 180 19.26 7.55 4.05
N ARG A 181 18.68 7.65 5.24
CA ARG A 181 18.82 6.63 6.30
C ARG A 181 17.54 5.86 6.55
N TYR A 182 16.41 6.46 6.21
CA TYR A 182 15.07 5.91 6.43
C TYR A 182 14.21 6.14 5.21
N VAL A 183 13.32 5.19 4.92
CA VAL A 183 12.33 5.30 3.86
C VAL A 183 10.95 5.06 4.46
N ILE A 184 10.04 6.00 4.27
CA ILE A 184 8.61 5.82 4.56
C ILE A 184 7.96 5.32 3.28
N LEU A 185 7.32 4.15 3.32
CA LEU A 185 6.47 3.66 2.24
C LEU A 185 5.02 4.08 2.49
N LEU A 186 4.38 4.64 1.48
CA LEU A 186 2.98 5.06 1.52
C LEU A 186 2.28 4.64 0.23
N GLU A 187 1.11 4.01 0.32
CA GLU A 187 0.29 3.69 -0.84
C GLU A 187 -0.52 4.91 -1.29
N ASP A 188 -0.78 5.02 -2.60
CA ASP A 188 -1.44 6.17 -3.22
C ASP A 188 -2.92 6.35 -2.83
N ASP A 189 -3.57 5.33 -2.27
CA ASP A 189 -4.96 5.37 -1.81
C ASP A 189 -5.12 5.70 -0.32
N LEU A 190 -4.02 5.99 0.37
CA LEU A 190 -4.03 6.39 1.77
C LEU A 190 -4.03 7.92 1.91
N ARG A 191 -4.71 8.40 2.96
CA ARG A 191 -4.68 9.80 3.36
C ARG A 191 -3.89 9.97 4.64
N ALA A 192 -2.77 10.67 4.54
CA ALA A 192 -1.97 11.02 5.70
C ALA A 192 -2.76 11.94 6.65
N ALA A 193 -2.71 11.63 7.95
CA ALA A 193 -3.20 12.52 9.00
C ALA A 193 -2.28 13.73 9.15
N SER A 194 -2.78 14.82 9.75
CA SER A 194 -2.02 16.06 9.90
C SER A 194 -0.75 15.91 10.74
N ASP A 195 -0.68 14.89 11.60
CA ASP A 195 0.44 14.56 12.48
C ASP A 195 1.32 13.41 11.96
N PHE A 196 1.08 12.97 10.72
CA PHE A 196 1.77 11.85 10.07
C PHE A 196 3.29 11.89 10.28
N PHE A 197 3.94 13.00 9.95
CA PHE A 197 5.39 13.11 10.12
C PHE A 197 5.83 13.29 11.58
N SER A 198 4.94 13.74 12.46
CA SER A 198 5.22 13.74 13.89
C SER A 198 5.37 12.31 14.43
N VAL A 199 4.51 11.40 14.00
CA VAL A 199 4.60 9.97 14.35
C VAL A 199 5.89 9.36 13.81
N PHE A 200 6.23 9.59 12.55
CA PHE A 200 7.45 9.03 11.96
C PHE A 200 8.73 9.66 12.51
N SER A 201 8.71 10.93 12.93
CA SER A 201 9.87 11.53 13.60
C SER A 201 10.17 10.89 14.96
N VAL A 202 9.15 10.47 15.70
CA VAL A 202 9.29 9.63 16.89
C VAL A 202 9.76 8.22 16.50
N GLY A 203 9.21 7.66 15.42
CA GLY A 203 9.63 6.37 14.88
C GLY A 203 11.13 6.32 14.56
N VAL A 204 11.67 7.37 13.93
CA VAL A 204 13.12 7.48 13.68
C VAL A 204 13.91 7.45 14.97
N GLN A 205 13.49 8.20 16.00
CA GLN A 205 14.16 8.18 17.30
C GLN A 205 14.14 6.80 17.95
N LEU A 206 13.01 6.06 17.83
CA LEU A 206 12.91 4.70 18.32
C LEU A 206 13.91 3.76 17.59
N LEU A 207 13.97 3.83 16.26
CA LEU A 207 14.91 3.03 15.47
C LEU A 207 16.37 3.39 15.75
N GLU A 208 16.67 4.64 16.15
CA GLU A 208 18.02 5.05 16.56
C GLU A 208 18.42 4.57 17.94
N THR A 209 17.45 4.31 18.82
CA THR A 209 17.70 3.99 20.24
C THR A 209 17.54 2.53 20.58
N ASP A 210 16.85 1.74 19.75
CA ASP A 210 16.59 0.33 19.97
C ASP A 210 16.98 -0.48 18.72
N GLU A 211 18.16 -1.07 18.76
CA GLU A 211 18.71 -1.88 17.66
C GLU A 211 17.91 -3.17 17.39
N SER A 212 17.00 -3.57 18.28
CA SER A 212 16.09 -4.70 18.04
C SER A 212 14.94 -4.35 17.10
N LEU A 213 14.69 -3.06 16.85
CA LEU A 213 13.68 -2.57 15.92
C LEU A 213 14.28 -2.35 14.54
N TRP A 214 13.64 -2.86 13.51
CA TRP A 214 14.05 -2.67 12.13
C TRP A 214 13.02 -1.84 11.32
N CYS A 215 11.78 -1.72 11.80
CA CYS A 215 10.76 -0.88 11.18
C CYS A 215 9.76 -0.34 12.22
N VAL A 216 9.03 0.70 11.82
CA VAL A 216 7.87 1.25 12.55
C VAL A 216 6.70 1.30 11.57
N SER A 217 5.55 0.73 11.94
CA SER A 217 4.33 0.77 11.16
C SER A 217 3.31 1.72 11.80
N ALA A 218 2.71 2.59 10.98
CA ALA A 218 1.58 3.41 11.38
C ALA A 218 0.24 2.71 11.10
N TRP A 219 0.26 1.50 10.54
CA TRP A 219 -0.91 0.68 10.26
C TRP A 219 -1.14 -0.32 11.39
N ASN A 220 -2.40 -0.47 11.79
CA ASN A 220 -2.81 -1.43 12.81
C ASN A 220 -3.95 -2.30 12.29
N ASP A 221 -3.63 -3.49 11.82
CA ASP A 221 -4.61 -4.48 11.32
C ASP A 221 -5.64 -4.91 12.37
N ASN A 222 -5.31 -4.74 13.64
CA ASN A 222 -6.15 -5.14 14.77
C ASN A 222 -6.99 -3.98 15.35
N ALA A 223 -6.99 -2.80 14.75
CA ALA A 223 -7.67 -1.62 15.28
C ALA A 223 -9.20 -1.80 15.47
N GLY A 224 -9.81 -2.73 14.73
CA GLY A 224 -11.24 -3.06 14.85
C GLY A 224 -11.57 -4.24 15.76
N VAL A 225 -10.57 -4.92 16.33
CA VAL A 225 -10.78 -6.07 17.23
C VAL A 225 -10.98 -5.56 18.65
N ALA A 226 -12.14 -5.86 19.26
CA ALA A 226 -12.40 -5.55 20.66
C ALA A 226 -11.32 -6.21 21.54
N GLY A 227 -10.46 -5.42 22.17
CA GLY A 227 -9.33 -5.88 22.96
C GLY A 227 -7.95 -5.42 22.49
N ALA A 228 -7.85 -4.82 21.31
CA ALA A 228 -6.64 -4.09 20.95
C ALA A 228 -6.49 -2.90 21.90
N HIS A 229 -5.67 -3.04 22.91
CA HIS A 229 -5.31 -1.92 23.78
C HIS A 229 -4.56 -0.90 22.93
N GLY A 230 -5.29 0.11 22.45
CA GLY A 230 -4.73 1.21 21.70
C GLY A 230 -3.60 1.85 22.48
N TRP A 231 -2.47 2.02 21.84
CA TRP A 231 -1.40 2.87 22.34
C TRP A 231 -1.97 4.28 22.40
N ARG A 232 -2.26 4.76 23.62
CA ARG A 232 -2.49 6.18 23.83
C ARG A 232 -1.12 6.84 23.85
N VAL A 233 -0.85 7.61 22.82
CA VAL A 233 0.31 8.52 22.77
C VAL A 233 0.06 9.68 23.71
#